data_535f5f1f878789a08692594c9761b130
#
_entry.id   535f5f1f878789a08692594c9761b130
#
_cell.length_a   1.000
_cell.length_b   1.000
_cell.length_c   1.000
_cell.angle_alpha   90.00
_cell.angle_beta   90.00
_cell.angle_gamma   90.00
#
_symmetry.space_group_name_H-M   'P 1'
#
loop_
_entity.id
_entity.type
_entity.pdbx_description
1 polymer ?
#
loop_
_entity_poly.entity_id
_entity_poly.type
_entity_poly.pdbx_seq_one_letter_code
_entity_poly.pdbx_strand_id
1 'polypeptide(L)'
;YAAIGLTVSSLQEAFDRAAEGLAVQLSDERLNVHKSFIRAYSEGFETFIPKLGTTLRVGRHDFEKYVAQENRSCFVDNIDFYYDSPLTRMGVTLVDTPGADSINARHTGVAFDYIRNADAILFITYYNHAFAKADREFLIQLGRVKDAFELDKMFFIVNAIDLASTM
;
A
#
# COMPACT_ATOMS: atom_id res chain seq x y z
N TYR A 1 -3.66 13.24 -10.01
CA TYR A 1 -4.06 14.53 -10.61
C TYR A 1 -5.57 14.59 -10.85
N ALA A 2 -6.19 13.59 -11.44
CA ALA A 2 -7.64 13.60 -11.69
C ALA A 2 -8.47 13.86 -10.43
N ALA A 3 -8.09 13.31 -9.28
CA ALA A 3 -8.77 13.50 -8.00
C ALA A 3 -8.77 14.97 -7.50
N ILE A 4 -7.86 15.80 -8.00
CA ILE A 4 -7.79 17.22 -7.70
C ILE A 4 -8.20 18.10 -8.89
N GLY A 5 -8.90 17.53 -9.87
CA GLY A 5 -9.43 18.24 -11.02
C GLY A 5 -8.43 18.56 -12.13
N LEU A 6 -7.24 17.97 -12.11
CA LEU A 6 -6.23 18.14 -13.15
C LEU A 6 -6.14 16.91 -14.05
N THR A 7 -6.05 17.14 -15.37
CA THR A 7 -5.80 16.06 -16.34
C THR A 7 -4.36 16.16 -16.81
N VAL A 8 -3.68 15.02 -16.83
CA VAL A 8 -2.32 14.85 -17.32
C VAL A 8 -2.25 13.63 -18.21
N SER A 9 -1.52 13.69 -19.31
CA SER A 9 -1.44 12.63 -20.32
C SER A 9 -0.14 11.83 -20.26
N SER A 10 0.87 12.35 -19.54
CA SER A 10 2.16 11.70 -19.41
C SER A 10 2.78 11.93 -18.03
N LEU A 11 3.78 11.12 -17.71
CA LEU A 11 4.56 11.27 -16.47
C LEU A 11 5.32 12.61 -16.47
N GLN A 12 5.87 13.02 -17.61
CA GLN A 12 6.56 14.30 -17.72
C GLN A 12 5.61 15.47 -17.49
N GLU A 13 4.44 15.49 -18.12
CA GLU A 13 3.43 16.50 -17.90
C GLU A 13 2.97 16.56 -16.44
N ALA A 14 2.84 15.40 -15.78
CA ALA A 14 2.52 15.36 -14.36
C ALA A 14 3.61 16.03 -13.49
N PHE A 15 4.87 15.86 -13.84
CA PHE A 15 5.98 16.51 -13.17
C PHE A 15 5.97 18.03 -13.43
N ASP A 16 5.85 18.45 -14.68
CA ASP A 16 5.85 19.87 -15.07
C ASP A 16 4.70 20.65 -14.42
N ARG A 17 3.55 19.98 -14.20
CA ARG A 17 2.36 20.57 -13.56
C ARG A 17 2.27 20.30 -12.05
N ALA A 18 3.32 19.80 -11.42
CA ALA A 18 3.29 19.48 -9.98
C ALA A 18 3.01 20.72 -9.12
N ALA A 19 3.62 21.86 -9.44
CA ALA A 19 3.39 23.13 -8.73
C ALA A 19 1.92 23.59 -8.82
N GLU A 20 1.28 23.43 -9.98
CA GLU A 20 -0.14 23.70 -10.17
C GLU A 20 -0.99 22.79 -9.29
N GLY A 21 -0.71 21.48 -9.29
CA GLY A 21 -1.40 20.50 -8.45
C GLY A 21 -1.29 20.78 -6.95
N LEU A 22 -0.13 21.24 -6.49
CA LEU A 22 0.08 21.62 -5.10
C LEU A 22 -0.63 22.93 -4.72
N ALA A 23 -0.83 23.86 -5.67
CA ALA A 23 -1.50 25.13 -5.46
C ALA A 23 -3.04 25.01 -5.41
N VAL A 24 -3.63 23.92 -5.90
CA VAL A 24 -5.09 23.71 -5.86
C VAL A 24 -5.60 23.81 -4.43
N GLN A 25 -6.59 24.68 -4.18
CA GLN A 25 -7.30 24.70 -2.90
C GLN A 25 -8.30 23.56 -2.83
N LEU A 26 -8.14 22.70 -1.84
CA LEU A 26 -9.01 21.55 -1.63
C LEU A 26 -10.07 21.89 -0.58
N SER A 27 -11.32 21.66 -0.92
CA SER A 27 -12.45 21.81 0.00
C SER A 27 -12.58 20.62 0.98
N ASP A 28 -11.91 19.52 0.70
CA ASP A 28 -11.94 18.29 1.49
C ASP A 28 -10.51 17.91 1.93
N GLU A 29 -10.28 17.89 3.23
CA GLU A 29 -8.99 17.51 3.82
C GLU A 29 -8.54 16.09 3.43
N ARG A 30 -9.48 15.20 3.13
CA ARG A 30 -9.17 13.85 2.65
C ARG A 30 -8.41 13.83 1.32
N LEU A 31 -8.49 14.92 0.56
CA LEU A 31 -7.74 15.07 -0.69
C LEU A 31 -6.28 15.51 -0.48
N ASN A 32 -5.89 15.86 0.75
CA ASN A 32 -4.50 16.27 1.05
C ASN A 32 -3.48 15.15 0.78
N VAL A 33 -3.90 13.91 0.84
CA VAL A 33 -3.04 12.76 0.46
C VAL A 33 -2.60 12.82 -0.99
N HIS A 34 -3.44 13.34 -1.87
CA HIS A 34 -3.08 13.50 -3.28
C HIS A 34 -1.99 14.55 -3.45
N LYS A 35 -2.01 15.61 -2.62
CA LYS A 35 -0.93 16.60 -2.59
C LYS A 35 0.37 16.03 -2.05
N SER A 36 0.33 15.23 -0.98
CA SER A 36 1.52 14.55 -0.47
C SER A 36 2.13 13.65 -1.54
N PHE A 37 1.29 12.90 -2.27
CA PHE A 37 1.75 12.09 -3.38
C PHE A 37 2.38 12.91 -4.51
N ILE A 38 1.76 14.04 -4.92
CA ILE A 38 2.30 14.91 -5.97
C ILE A 38 3.66 15.48 -5.56
N ARG A 39 3.82 15.88 -4.29
CA ARG A 39 5.09 16.35 -3.75
C ARG A 39 6.14 15.25 -3.80
N ALA A 40 5.86 14.09 -3.25
CA ALA A 40 6.76 12.94 -3.26
C ALA A 40 7.17 12.53 -4.68
N TYR A 41 6.20 12.50 -5.60
CA TYR A 41 6.44 12.24 -7.02
C TYR A 41 7.39 13.29 -7.65
N SER A 42 7.14 14.58 -7.41
CA SER A 42 7.99 15.65 -7.94
C SER A 42 9.41 15.59 -7.39
N GLU A 43 9.57 15.32 -6.10
CA GLU A 43 10.89 15.21 -5.46
C GLU A 43 11.72 14.02 -5.97
N GLY A 44 11.07 12.91 -6.29
CA GLY A 44 11.74 11.69 -6.75
C GLY A 44 11.90 11.58 -8.26
N PHE A 45 11.20 12.38 -9.04
CA PHE A 45 11.03 12.23 -10.48
C PHE A 45 12.35 12.03 -11.24
N GLU A 46 13.24 12.99 -11.19
CA GLU A 46 14.51 12.93 -11.94
C GLU A 46 15.38 11.73 -11.58
N THR A 47 15.31 11.31 -10.31
CA THR A 47 16.10 10.18 -9.80
C THR A 47 15.54 8.83 -10.25
N PHE A 48 14.21 8.68 -10.32
CA PHE A 48 13.57 7.38 -10.47
C PHE A 48 12.94 7.14 -11.84
N ILE A 49 12.57 8.17 -12.60
CA ILE A 49 12.03 7.99 -13.96
C ILE A 49 12.95 7.14 -14.85
N PRO A 50 14.29 7.33 -14.86
CA PRO A 50 15.17 6.51 -15.69
C PRO A 50 15.24 5.03 -15.25
N LYS A 51 14.73 4.73 -14.05
CA LYS A 51 14.78 3.39 -13.45
C LYS A 51 13.44 2.64 -13.54
N LEU A 52 12.40 3.29 -14.03
CA LEU A 52 11.09 2.63 -14.19
C LEU A 52 11.19 1.41 -15.10
N GLY A 53 10.47 0.37 -14.74
CA GLY A 53 10.49 -0.93 -15.44
C GLY A 53 11.78 -1.73 -15.22
N THR A 54 12.66 -1.32 -14.31
CA THR A 54 13.86 -2.06 -13.95
C THR A 54 13.76 -2.64 -12.54
N THR A 55 14.49 -3.72 -12.28
CA THR A 55 14.64 -4.30 -10.94
C THR A 55 15.95 -3.82 -10.33
N LEU A 56 15.86 -3.18 -9.17
CA LEU A 56 17.02 -2.73 -8.41
C LEU A 56 17.32 -3.72 -7.29
N ARG A 57 18.58 -4.14 -7.16
CA ARG A 57 19.04 -4.91 -6.00
C ARG A 57 19.70 -3.97 -5.01
N VAL A 58 19.17 -3.92 -3.80
CA VAL A 58 19.64 -3.06 -2.72
C VAL A 58 20.00 -3.87 -1.49
N GLY A 59 20.94 -3.37 -0.71
CA GLY A 59 21.30 -3.99 0.57
C GLY A 59 20.24 -3.70 1.64
N ARG A 60 20.26 -4.49 2.72
CA ARG A 60 19.34 -4.34 3.86
C ARG A 60 19.30 -2.91 4.43
N HIS A 61 20.43 -2.22 4.45
CA HIS A 61 20.52 -0.86 4.95
C HIS A 61 19.74 0.16 4.11
N ASP A 62 19.58 -0.10 2.82
CA ASP A 62 18.86 0.79 1.93
C ASP A 62 17.36 0.43 1.81
N PHE A 63 16.97 -0.76 2.26
CA PHE A 63 15.59 -1.24 2.21
C PHE A 63 14.60 -0.25 2.85
N GLU A 64 14.90 0.23 4.06
CA GLU A 64 14.05 1.17 4.79
C GLU A 64 13.78 2.46 4.00
N LYS A 65 14.75 2.92 3.19
CA LYS A 65 14.57 4.13 2.37
C LYS A 65 13.51 3.95 1.28
N TYR A 66 13.37 2.72 0.74
CA TYR A 66 12.37 2.42 -0.29
C TYR A 66 10.99 2.15 0.29
N VAL A 67 10.91 1.78 1.57
CA VAL A 67 9.64 1.56 2.27
C VAL A 67 9.12 2.85 2.91
N ALA A 68 9.99 3.59 3.61
CA ALA A 68 9.56 4.69 4.47
C ALA A 68 9.58 6.07 3.79
N GLN A 69 10.39 6.26 2.74
CA GLN A 69 10.49 7.57 2.07
C GLN A 69 9.51 7.66 0.91
N GLU A 70 8.47 8.48 1.04
CA GLU A 70 7.41 8.63 0.04
C GLU A 70 7.93 8.98 -1.36
N ASN A 71 8.98 9.83 -1.44
CA ASN A 71 9.62 10.22 -2.72
C ASN A 71 10.41 9.09 -3.39
N ARG A 72 10.49 7.92 -2.76
CA ARG A 72 11.05 6.68 -3.32
C ARG A 72 9.96 5.63 -3.49
N SER A 73 9.18 5.39 -2.43
CA SER A 73 8.15 4.35 -2.43
C SER A 73 7.07 4.57 -3.49
N CYS A 74 6.77 5.83 -3.85
CA CYS A 74 5.81 6.13 -4.91
C CYS A 74 6.23 5.67 -6.32
N PHE A 75 7.50 5.30 -6.53
CA PHE A 75 8.04 4.73 -7.78
C PHE A 75 8.28 3.22 -7.70
N VAL A 76 7.98 2.60 -6.57
CA VAL A 76 8.17 1.16 -6.35
C VAL A 76 6.85 0.45 -6.58
N ASP A 77 6.87 -0.61 -7.37
CA ASP A 77 5.73 -1.47 -7.62
C ASP A 77 5.62 -2.55 -6.54
N ASN A 78 6.70 -3.31 -6.34
CA ASN A 78 6.81 -4.31 -5.30
C ASN A 78 8.24 -4.42 -4.76
N ILE A 79 8.39 -4.99 -3.58
CA ILE A 79 9.68 -5.24 -2.95
C ILE A 79 9.76 -6.71 -2.54
N ASP A 80 10.72 -7.43 -3.10
CA ASP A 80 11.06 -8.79 -2.70
C ASP A 80 12.17 -8.76 -1.66
N PHE A 81 11.85 -9.17 -0.44
CA PHE A 81 12.80 -9.24 0.66
C PHE A 81 13.19 -10.69 0.93
N TYR A 82 14.42 -11.03 0.58
CA TYR A 82 14.96 -12.38 0.79
C TYR A 82 15.51 -12.50 2.21
N TYR A 83 14.86 -13.31 3.02
CA TYR A 83 15.22 -13.54 4.41
C TYR A 83 15.29 -15.03 4.72
N ASP A 84 16.41 -15.49 5.27
CA ASP A 84 16.58 -16.88 5.66
C ASP A 84 15.92 -17.14 7.02
N SER A 85 14.88 -17.93 7.01
CA SER A 85 14.12 -18.34 8.20
C SER A 85 13.57 -19.77 8.05
N PRO A 86 13.14 -20.41 9.13
CA PRO A 86 12.48 -21.71 9.01
C PRO A 86 11.29 -21.71 8.03
N LEU A 87 10.49 -20.64 8.01
CA LEU A 87 9.33 -20.51 7.12
C LEU A 87 9.75 -20.43 5.65
N THR A 88 10.72 -19.55 5.35
CA THR A 88 11.18 -19.37 3.96
C THR A 88 11.91 -20.60 3.43
N ARG A 89 12.60 -21.35 4.30
CA ARG A 89 13.20 -22.66 3.94
C ARG A 89 12.16 -23.72 3.61
N MET A 90 10.94 -23.61 4.15
CA MET A 90 9.81 -24.47 3.79
C MET A 90 9.11 -24.03 2.49
N GLY A 91 9.59 -22.99 1.83
CA GLY A 91 8.98 -22.44 0.62
C GLY A 91 7.83 -21.44 0.88
N VAL A 92 7.64 -21.00 2.12
CA VAL A 92 6.59 -20.03 2.46
C VAL A 92 7.03 -18.64 2.04
N THR A 93 6.18 -17.95 1.30
CA THR A 93 6.29 -16.51 0.99
C THR A 93 5.27 -15.74 1.81
N LEU A 94 5.72 -14.79 2.61
CA LEU A 94 4.83 -13.87 3.32
C LEU A 94 4.69 -12.59 2.48
N VAL A 95 3.46 -12.19 2.22
CA VAL A 95 3.15 -10.96 1.48
C VAL A 95 2.48 -9.99 2.42
N ASP A 96 3.12 -8.83 2.65
CA ASP A 96 2.51 -7.70 3.33
C ASP A 96 1.81 -6.83 2.28
N THR A 97 0.52 -6.63 2.45
CA THR A 97 -0.30 -5.83 1.55
C THR A 97 -0.69 -4.51 2.22
N PRO A 98 -0.82 -3.42 1.46
CA PRO A 98 -1.34 -2.18 1.99
C PRO A 98 -2.69 -2.39 2.70
N GLY A 99 -2.83 -1.85 3.90
CA GLY A 99 -4.05 -1.99 4.70
C GLY A 99 -5.27 -1.30 4.10
N ALA A 100 -6.44 -1.57 4.68
CA ALA A 100 -7.73 -1.00 4.27
C ALA A 100 -7.78 0.54 4.31
N ASP A 101 -7.00 1.13 5.22
CA ASP A 101 -6.85 2.59 5.36
C ASP A 101 -5.73 3.16 4.47
N SER A 102 -5.13 2.33 3.62
CA SER A 102 -4.11 2.83 2.71
C SER A 102 -4.71 3.85 1.76
N ILE A 103 -4.23 5.05 1.88
CA ILE A 103 -4.64 6.28 1.21
C ILE A 103 -4.56 6.18 -0.33
N ASN A 104 -3.90 5.17 -0.84
CA ASN A 104 -3.74 4.94 -2.27
C ASN A 104 -4.72 3.87 -2.76
N ALA A 105 -5.78 4.28 -3.45
CA ALA A 105 -6.72 3.38 -4.13
C ALA A 105 -6.04 2.39 -5.09
N ARG A 106 -4.82 2.68 -5.56
CA ARG A 106 -3.98 1.74 -6.33
C ARG A 106 -3.62 0.49 -5.56
N HIS A 107 -3.39 0.62 -4.26
CA HIS A 107 -2.98 -0.50 -3.41
C HIS A 107 -4.10 -1.50 -3.17
N THR A 108 -5.36 -1.05 -3.23
CA THR A 108 -6.50 -1.95 -3.06
C THR A 108 -6.57 -3.00 -4.18
N GLY A 109 -6.33 -2.61 -5.44
CA GLY A 109 -6.29 -3.54 -6.58
C GLY A 109 -5.17 -4.57 -6.45
N VAL A 110 -3.96 -4.11 -6.09
CA VAL A 110 -2.79 -4.98 -5.88
C VAL A 110 -3.04 -5.97 -4.73
N ALA A 111 -3.59 -5.50 -3.61
CA ALA A 111 -3.93 -6.35 -2.48
C ALA A 111 -4.91 -7.47 -2.90
N PHE A 112 -5.95 -7.14 -3.67
CA PHE A 112 -6.92 -8.13 -4.13
C PHE A 112 -6.33 -9.17 -5.09
N ASP A 113 -5.37 -8.79 -5.93
CA ASP A 113 -4.68 -9.73 -6.82
C ASP A 113 -3.82 -10.74 -6.03
N TYR A 114 -3.12 -10.29 -4.99
CA TYR A 114 -2.40 -11.19 -4.08
C TYR A 114 -3.36 -12.08 -3.29
N ILE A 115 -4.43 -11.53 -2.73
CA ILE A 115 -5.43 -12.27 -1.94
C ILE A 115 -6.07 -13.38 -2.78
N ARG A 116 -6.38 -13.12 -4.05
CA ARG A 116 -6.96 -14.13 -4.94
C ARG A 116 -6.07 -15.35 -5.12
N ASN A 117 -4.77 -15.15 -5.15
CA ASN A 117 -3.78 -16.18 -5.43
C ASN A 117 -3.10 -16.73 -4.17
N ALA A 118 -3.45 -16.24 -3.00
CA ALA A 118 -2.87 -16.68 -1.73
C ALA A 118 -3.39 -18.07 -1.33
N ASP A 119 -2.51 -18.89 -0.78
CA ASP A 119 -2.88 -20.18 -0.16
C ASP A 119 -3.53 -19.99 1.22
N ALA A 120 -3.15 -18.91 1.92
CA ALA A 120 -3.73 -18.52 3.21
C ALA A 120 -3.76 -16.99 3.33
N ILE A 121 -4.81 -16.47 3.97
CA ILE A 121 -5.00 -15.05 4.23
C ILE A 121 -5.01 -14.84 5.75
N LEU A 122 -4.10 -14.02 6.25
CA LEU A 122 -4.06 -13.62 7.65
C LEU A 122 -4.66 -12.20 7.75
N PHE A 123 -5.90 -12.11 8.22
CA PHE A 123 -6.54 -10.82 8.48
C PHE A 123 -6.20 -10.38 9.90
N ILE A 124 -5.39 -9.32 10.01
CA ILE A 124 -4.89 -8.84 11.30
C ILE A 124 -5.67 -7.58 11.69
N THR A 125 -6.29 -7.61 12.86
CA THR A 125 -6.98 -6.46 13.44
C THR A 125 -6.45 -6.17 14.85
N TYR A 126 -6.65 -4.95 15.34
CA TYR A 126 -6.24 -4.55 16.68
C TYR A 126 -7.33 -4.81 17.70
N TYR A 127 -6.95 -5.28 18.88
CA TYR A 127 -7.90 -5.57 19.98
C TYR A 127 -8.83 -4.40 20.29
N ASN A 128 -8.27 -3.19 20.42
CA ASN A 128 -9.02 -1.99 20.82
C ASN A 128 -9.95 -1.45 19.71
N HIS A 129 -9.74 -1.87 18.46
CA HIS A 129 -10.47 -1.39 17.30
C HIS A 129 -10.87 -2.54 16.37
N ALA A 130 -11.04 -3.73 16.94
CA ALA A 130 -11.40 -4.91 16.18
C ALA A 130 -12.68 -4.65 15.35
N PHE A 131 -12.60 -4.95 14.06
CA PHE A 131 -13.67 -4.71 13.09
C PHE A 131 -14.12 -3.25 13.01
N ALA A 132 -13.17 -2.32 13.00
CA ALA A 132 -13.42 -0.92 12.68
C ALA A 132 -14.16 -0.79 11.33
N LYS A 133 -14.72 0.40 11.07
CA LYS A 133 -15.46 0.65 9.83
C LYS A 133 -14.67 0.30 8.57
N ALA A 134 -13.37 0.65 8.53
CA ALA A 134 -12.48 0.34 7.43
C ALA A 134 -12.28 -1.18 7.24
N ASP A 135 -12.10 -1.92 8.33
CA ASP A 135 -12.00 -3.38 8.31
C ASP A 135 -13.25 -4.02 7.70
N ARG A 136 -14.42 -3.53 8.13
CA ARG A 136 -15.71 -4.01 7.62
C ARG A 136 -15.87 -3.71 6.13
N GLU A 137 -15.57 -2.49 5.71
CA GLU A 137 -15.64 -2.10 4.30
C GLU A 137 -14.69 -2.91 3.43
N PHE A 138 -13.48 -3.17 3.92
CA PHE A 138 -12.51 -4.04 3.24
C PHE A 138 -13.02 -5.47 3.12
N LEU A 139 -13.53 -6.06 4.20
CA LEU A 139 -14.09 -7.42 4.19
C LEU A 139 -15.30 -7.54 3.26
N ILE A 140 -16.17 -6.51 3.18
CA ILE A 140 -17.28 -6.48 2.22
C ILE A 140 -16.77 -6.45 0.78
N GLN A 141 -15.73 -5.65 0.49
CA GLN A 141 -15.10 -5.62 -0.83
C GLN A 141 -14.44 -6.95 -1.17
N LEU A 142 -13.74 -7.53 -0.20
CA LEU A 142 -13.14 -8.84 -0.32
C LEU A 142 -14.19 -9.91 -0.65
N GLY A 143 -15.37 -9.85 -0.03
CA GLY A 143 -16.50 -10.74 -0.30
C GLY A 143 -17.09 -10.66 -1.70
N ARG A 144 -16.85 -9.59 -2.38
CA ARG A 144 -17.25 -9.43 -3.79
C ARG A 144 -16.28 -10.05 -4.76
N VAL A 145 -15.06 -10.34 -4.33
CA VAL A 145 -14.07 -11.09 -5.11
C VAL A 145 -14.38 -12.57 -4.92
N LYS A 146 -15.16 -13.12 -5.84
CA LYS A 146 -15.93 -14.38 -5.77
C LYS A 146 -15.18 -15.61 -5.26
N ASP A 147 -13.87 -15.63 -5.36
CA ASP A 147 -13.06 -16.78 -5.01
C ASP A 147 -12.25 -16.60 -3.70
N ALA A 148 -12.36 -15.44 -3.05
CA ALA A 148 -11.63 -15.15 -1.81
C ALA A 148 -12.27 -15.79 -0.57
N PHE A 149 -13.48 -16.33 -0.68
CA PHE A 149 -14.25 -16.93 0.41
C PHE A 149 -14.28 -18.46 0.40
N GLU A 150 -13.21 -19.10 0.04
CA GLU A 150 -12.95 -20.38 0.64
C GLU A 150 -12.61 -20.08 2.11
N LEU A 151 -13.60 -20.15 2.99
CA LEU A 151 -13.51 -19.81 4.43
C LEU A 151 -12.39 -20.54 5.15
N ASP A 152 -11.93 -21.66 4.61
CA ASP A 152 -10.83 -22.47 5.10
C ASP A 152 -9.44 -21.87 4.86
N LYS A 153 -9.33 -20.81 4.05
CA LYS A 153 -8.05 -20.10 3.79
C LYS A 153 -7.90 -18.81 4.60
N MET A 154 -8.95 -18.35 5.28
CA MET A 154 -8.92 -17.08 6.00
C MET A 154 -8.79 -17.28 7.50
N PHE A 155 -7.77 -16.66 8.09
CA PHE A 155 -7.49 -16.67 9.51
C PHE A 155 -7.54 -15.25 10.06
N PHE A 156 -8.28 -15.08 11.17
CA PHE A 156 -8.37 -13.80 11.86
C PHE A 156 -7.41 -13.76 13.05
N ILE A 157 -6.58 -12.75 13.10
CA ILE A 157 -5.62 -12.53 14.18
C ILE A 157 -5.96 -11.23 14.87
N VAL A 158 -6.24 -11.30 16.18
CA VAL A 158 -6.42 -10.11 17.02
C VAL A 158 -5.07 -9.78 17.66
N ASN A 159 -4.46 -8.70 17.19
CA ASN A 159 -3.16 -8.23 17.65
C ASN A 159 -3.31 -7.24 18.82
N ALA A 160 -2.19 -6.94 19.50
CA ALA A 160 -2.10 -5.95 20.58
C ALA A 160 -3.06 -6.21 21.75
N ILE A 161 -3.27 -7.47 22.13
CA ILE A 161 -4.11 -7.87 23.26
C ILE A 161 -3.52 -7.42 24.61
N ASP A 162 -2.22 -7.16 24.66
CA ASP A 162 -1.50 -6.55 25.78
C ASP A 162 -1.99 -5.13 26.10
N LEU A 163 -2.60 -4.45 25.13
CA LEU A 163 -3.26 -3.15 25.31
C LEU A 163 -4.65 -3.27 25.92
N ALA A 164 -5.17 -4.48 26.13
CA ALA A 164 -6.39 -4.69 26.89
C ALA A 164 -6.15 -4.20 28.32
N SER A 165 -6.77 -3.08 28.68
CA SER A 165 -6.71 -2.57 30.05
C SER A 165 -7.22 -3.67 30.98
N THR A 166 -6.39 -4.10 31.90
CA THR A 166 -6.86 -4.85 33.07
C THR A 166 -7.86 -3.95 33.78
N MET A 167 -9.16 -4.22 33.61
CA MET A 167 -10.18 -3.66 34.48
C MET A 167 -10.04 -4.25 35.89
#